data_92ad696d779952978741578b65f7d269
#
_entry.id   92ad696d779952978741578b65f7d269
#
_cell.length_a   1.000
_cell.length_b   1.000
_cell.length_c   1.000
_cell.angle_alpha   90.00
_cell.angle_beta   90.00
_cell.angle_gamma   90.00
#
_symmetry.space_group_name_H-M   'P 1'
#
loop_
_entity.id
_entity.type
_entity.pdbx_description
1 polymer ?
#
loop_
_entity_poly.entity_id
_entity_poly.type
_entity_poly.pdbx_seq_one_letter_code
_entity_poly.pdbx_strand_id
1 'polypeptide(L)'
;VKKAPRRDRPLLLTAALFVLSSAPAWADGDNATTPDTDTSGFTILSNATNVTHWGLGAGVGIEGLPYKGDGSKVSPIPLINFDNKWVHLGGTGIDLKIGNWRGVSVALCGQFALFDGYKGSDAPILNGMQNRNGAFWYGPALAWSSAFGKLSGDYLLGGNKGERAKIDFGKPFAFGSLTVEPHAGVEWLSGKYVDYYYGVRPSEAQAGRAAYDGKAAVNVSVGSRVDYKLTKQQSVILDVGVTHLGSGITDSPLVGRRFVPAARIGYLYQFQ
;
A
#
# COMPACT_ATOMS: atom_id res chain seq x y z
N VAL A 1 27.46 44.27 -2.66
CA VAL A 1 27.08 42.85 -2.61
C VAL A 1 25.77 42.75 -1.84
N LYS A 2 24.60 42.71 -2.55
CA LYS A 2 23.28 42.54 -1.95
C LYS A 2 23.02 41.05 -1.71
N LYS A 3 22.93 40.65 -0.44
CA LYS A 3 22.50 39.31 -0.02
C LYS A 3 21.03 39.16 -0.39
N ALA A 4 20.71 38.16 -1.23
CA ALA A 4 19.34 37.76 -1.54
C ALA A 4 18.66 37.15 -0.29
N PRO A 5 17.38 37.41 -0.06
CA PRO A 5 16.66 36.86 1.08
C PRO A 5 16.47 35.34 0.89
N ARG A 6 16.84 34.56 1.92
CA ARG A 6 16.44 33.16 2.04
C ARG A 6 14.90 33.11 2.09
N ARG A 7 14.30 32.58 1.05
CA ARG A 7 12.91 32.15 1.06
C ARG A 7 12.83 30.89 1.91
N ASP A 8 12.35 31.01 3.11
CA ASP A 8 11.89 29.89 3.91
C ASP A 8 10.74 29.22 3.13
N ARG A 9 11.05 28.06 2.55
CA ARG A 9 10.03 27.24 1.94
C ARG A 9 9.22 26.62 3.07
N PRO A 10 7.88 26.82 3.13
CA PRO A 10 7.06 26.06 4.05
C PRO A 10 7.23 24.57 3.67
N LEU A 11 7.65 23.78 4.64
CA LEU A 11 7.59 22.32 4.59
C LEU A 11 6.08 21.97 4.49
N LEU A 12 5.58 21.88 3.26
CA LEU A 12 4.29 21.26 3.02
C LEU A 12 4.49 19.75 3.24
N LEU A 13 4.15 19.32 4.45
CA LEU A 13 4.02 17.91 4.81
C LEU A 13 2.88 17.30 3.96
N THR A 14 3.22 16.84 2.78
CA THR A 14 2.33 15.98 2.01
C THR A 14 2.67 14.55 2.41
N ALA A 15 1.85 13.95 3.26
CA ALA A 15 2.00 12.58 3.69
C ALA A 15 1.56 11.62 2.56
N ALA A 16 2.46 10.80 2.03
CA ALA A 16 2.09 9.65 1.21
C ALA A 16 1.83 8.48 2.13
N LEU A 17 0.60 8.01 2.17
CA LEU A 17 0.28 6.75 2.80
C LEU A 17 0.49 5.65 1.76
N PHE A 18 1.62 4.98 1.86
CA PHE A 18 1.72 3.63 1.39
C PHE A 18 0.97 2.75 2.38
N VAL A 19 0.02 2.02 1.88
CA VAL A 19 -0.49 0.87 2.58
C VAL A 19 0.69 -0.03 2.81
N LEU A 20 1.05 -0.22 4.08
CA LEU A 20 1.61 -1.48 4.46
C LEU A 20 0.59 -2.49 3.90
N SER A 21 0.91 -3.19 2.82
CA SER A 21 0.16 -4.36 2.43
C SER A 21 0.39 -5.37 3.55
N SER A 22 -0.22 -5.11 4.69
CA SER A 22 -0.46 -6.16 5.63
C SER A 22 -1.36 -7.12 4.89
N ALA A 23 -0.86 -8.31 4.58
CA ALA A 23 -1.78 -9.43 4.45
C ALA A 23 -2.78 -9.24 5.58
N PRO A 24 -4.08 -9.25 5.32
CA PRO A 24 -5.06 -8.88 6.32
C PRO A 24 -4.74 -9.61 7.62
N ALA A 25 -4.61 -8.88 8.75
CA ALA A 25 -4.16 -9.45 10.03
C ALA A 25 -5.08 -10.57 10.53
N TRP A 26 -6.29 -10.68 9.96
CA TRP A 26 -7.20 -11.78 10.21
C TRP A 26 -6.75 -13.13 9.58
N ALA A 27 -5.71 -13.15 8.74
CA ALA A 27 -5.02 -14.38 8.35
C ALA A 27 -4.00 -14.86 9.40
N ASP A 28 -3.72 -14.05 10.42
CA ASP A 28 -2.76 -14.30 11.51
C ASP A 28 -3.44 -14.69 12.85
N GLY A 29 -4.59 -15.34 12.80
CA GLY A 29 -5.19 -15.86 14.02
C GLY A 29 -4.24 -16.81 14.75
N ASP A 30 -3.47 -16.28 15.71
CA ASP A 30 -2.77 -17.03 16.77
C ASP A 30 -3.78 -17.65 17.76
N ASN A 31 -4.77 -18.33 17.24
CA ASN A 31 -5.49 -19.36 17.95
C ASN A 31 -5.55 -20.55 17.01
N ALA A 32 -4.68 -21.50 17.26
CA ALA A 32 -4.90 -22.88 16.89
C ALA A 32 -6.14 -23.41 17.65
N THR A 33 -7.29 -22.82 17.41
CA THR A 33 -8.53 -23.55 17.46
C THR A 33 -8.47 -24.47 16.27
N THR A 34 -8.41 -25.78 16.55
CA THR A 34 -8.62 -26.87 15.60
C THR A 34 -9.43 -26.37 14.42
N PRO A 35 -8.92 -26.55 13.18
CA PRO A 35 -9.70 -26.25 12.00
C PRO A 35 -11.04 -26.94 12.17
N ASP A 36 -12.11 -26.18 12.16
CA ASP A 36 -13.44 -26.73 12.08
C ASP A 36 -13.46 -27.53 10.77
N THR A 37 -13.38 -28.85 10.90
CA THR A 37 -13.19 -29.81 9.82
C THR A 37 -14.45 -30.00 9.01
N ASP A 38 -15.32 -28.99 8.95
CA ASP A 38 -16.42 -29.00 8.03
C ASP A 38 -15.94 -28.46 6.66
N THR A 39 -15.35 -29.38 5.89
CA THR A 39 -14.70 -29.14 4.60
C THR A 39 -15.68 -28.91 3.45
N SER A 40 -16.97 -28.73 3.69
CA SER A 40 -17.97 -28.81 2.61
C SER A 40 -18.62 -27.49 2.22
N GLY A 41 -18.22 -26.31 2.74
CA GLY A 41 -18.94 -25.11 2.38
C GLY A 41 -18.24 -23.78 2.66
N PHE A 42 -18.80 -22.71 2.12
CA PHE A 42 -18.47 -21.33 2.44
C PHE A 42 -19.09 -20.98 3.80
N THR A 43 -18.26 -20.69 4.79
CA THR A 43 -18.71 -20.27 6.12
C THR A 43 -18.83 -18.75 6.14
N ILE A 44 -20.06 -18.25 6.14
CA ILE A 44 -20.31 -16.83 6.32
C ILE A 44 -20.04 -16.49 7.78
N LEU A 45 -19.13 -15.54 8.03
CA LEU A 45 -18.85 -14.96 9.35
C LEU A 45 -18.69 -16.06 10.41
N SER A 46 -17.54 -16.66 10.43
CA SER A 46 -17.14 -17.73 11.36
C SER A 46 -17.92 -17.72 12.69
N ASN A 47 -18.32 -18.87 13.21
CA ASN A 47 -18.97 -19.01 14.52
C ASN A 47 -18.03 -18.70 15.71
N ALA A 48 -16.79 -18.26 15.43
CA ALA A 48 -15.82 -17.88 16.44
C ALA A 48 -16.35 -16.74 17.33
N THR A 49 -15.95 -16.78 18.61
CA THR A 49 -16.22 -15.70 19.55
C THR A 49 -15.66 -14.39 19.03
N ASN A 50 -16.43 -13.30 19.14
CA ASN A 50 -15.95 -11.98 18.71
C ASN A 50 -14.96 -11.44 19.74
N VAL A 51 -13.68 -11.48 19.39
CA VAL A 51 -12.59 -10.87 20.18
C VAL A 51 -12.13 -9.64 19.43
N THR A 52 -11.96 -8.54 20.16
CA THR A 52 -11.50 -7.27 19.58
C THR A 52 -10.06 -7.01 19.98
N HIS A 53 -9.21 -6.80 18.99
CA HIS A 53 -7.83 -6.37 19.17
C HIS A 53 -7.67 -4.99 18.54
N TRP A 54 -7.00 -4.09 19.23
CA TRP A 54 -6.71 -2.78 18.67
C TRP A 54 -5.36 -2.25 19.10
N GLY A 55 -4.79 -1.39 18.30
CA GLY A 55 -3.50 -0.79 18.56
C GLY A 55 -3.37 0.55 17.84
N LEU A 56 -2.54 1.40 18.40
CA LEU A 56 -2.20 2.70 17.85
C LEU A 56 -0.69 2.87 17.80
N GLY A 57 -0.25 3.59 16.79
CA GLY A 57 1.15 3.86 16.60
C GLY A 57 1.40 4.96 15.59
N ALA A 58 2.65 5.20 15.34
CA ALA A 58 3.10 6.15 14.34
C ALA A 58 4.40 5.66 13.68
N GLY A 59 4.61 6.09 12.48
CA GLY A 59 5.79 5.78 11.71
C GLY A 59 6.16 6.89 10.73
N VAL A 60 7.21 6.64 10.00
CA VAL A 60 7.66 7.47 8.90
C VAL A 60 8.05 6.59 7.73
N GLY A 61 7.68 7.00 6.54
CA GLY A 61 8.08 6.38 5.29
C GLY A 61 8.90 7.34 4.44
N ILE A 62 9.85 6.78 3.72
CA ILE A 62 10.56 7.45 2.64
C ILE A 62 10.41 6.63 1.37
N GLU A 63 10.07 7.29 0.29
CA GLU A 63 9.86 6.65 -1.01
C GLU A 63 10.48 7.48 -2.12
N GLY A 64 11.12 6.81 -3.07
CA GLY A 64 11.55 7.43 -4.30
C GLY A 64 10.36 7.81 -5.17
N LEU A 65 10.35 9.02 -5.70
CA LEU A 65 9.31 9.43 -6.62
C LEU A 65 9.69 9.09 -8.07
N PRO A 66 8.76 8.60 -8.91
CA PRO A 66 9.08 8.20 -10.27
C PRO A 66 9.31 9.39 -11.21
N TYR A 67 8.88 10.59 -10.85
CA TYR A 67 8.89 11.75 -11.73
C TYR A 67 10.28 12.33 -11.97
N LYS A 68 10.53 12.85 -13.17
CA LYS A 68 11.81 13.49 -13.54
C LYS A 68 12.05 14.76 -12.72
N GLY A 69 13.26 14.85 -12.18
CA GLY A 69 13.68 16.00 -11.36
C GLY A 69 13.18 15.94 -9.92
N ASP A 70 12.52 14.85 -9.55
CA ASP A 70 12.12 14.60 -8.18
C ASP A 70 13.02 13.57 -7.49
N GLY A 71 13.15 13.69 -6.16
CA GLY A 71 14.03 12.84 -5.36
C GLY A 71 13.27 11.73 -4.64
N SER A 72 12.91 12.04 -3.43
CA SER A 72 12.15 11.16 -2.52
C SER A 72 11.18 11.98 -1.70
N LYS A 73 10.10 11.32 -1.28
CA LYS A 73 9.07 11.88 -0.42
C LYS A 73 9.15 11.22 0.94
N VAL A 74 9.15 12.05 1.98
CA VAL A 74 9.03 11.59 3.36
C VAL A 74 7.60 11.84 3.82
N SER A 75 7.00 10.83 4.46
CA SER A 75 5.59 10.88 4.86
C SER A 75 5.41 10.32 6.27
N PRO A 76 4.65 11.00 7.15
CA PRO A 76 4.22 10.41 8.40
C PRO A 76 3.21 9.28 8.11
N ILE A 77 3.28 8.21 8.89
CA ILE A 77 2.42 7.04 8.77
C ILE A 77 1.67 6.86 10.10
N PRO A 78 0.38 7.19 10.18
CA PRO A 78 -0.42 6.77 11.32
C PRO A 78 -0.59 5.26 11.25
N LEU A 79 -0.29 4.57 12.35
CA LEU A 79 -0.51 3.14 12.49
C LEU A 79 -1.75 2.94 13.35
N ILE A 80 -2.82 2.53 12.70
CA ILE A 80 -4.06 2.15 13.34
C ILE A 80 -4.26 0.68 13.03
N ASN A 81 -4.40 -0.14 14.06
CA ASN A 81 -4.76 -1.53 13.93
C ASN A 81 -6.02 -1.79 14.75
N PHE A 82 -7.05 -2.29 14.11
CA PHE A 82 -8.27 -2.74 14.75
C PHE A 82 -8.70 -4.02 14.06
N ASP A 83 -8.92 -5.06 14.84
CA ASP A 83 -9.37 -6.33 14.31
C ASP A 83 -10.43 -6.95 15.22
N ASN A 84 -11.52 -7.38 14.59
CA ASN A 84 -12.54 -8.18 15.22
C ASN A 84 -13.12 -9.19 14.24
N LYS A 85 -14.16 -9.91 14.62
CA LYS A 85 -14.83 -10.91 13.76
C LYS A 85 -15.33 -10.36 12.42
N TRP A 86 -15.68 -9.06 12.35
CA TRP A 86 -16.38 -8.46 11.22
C TRP A 86 -15.52 -7.52 10.37
N VAL A 87 -14.62 -6.83 11.06
CA VAL A 87 -13.89 -5.70 10.48
C VAL A 87 -12.42 -5.80 10.86
N HIS A 88 -11.57 -5.54 9.87
CA HIS A 88 -10.17 -5.24 10.07
C HIS A 88 -9.89 -3.83 9.58
N LEU A 89 -9.23 -3.01 10.40
CA LEU A 89 -8.67 -1.71 10.02
C LEU A 89 -7.15 -1.80 10.11
N GLY A 90 -6.48 -1.51 9.03
CA GLY A 90 -5.02 -1.46 8.99
C GLY A 90 -4.53 -0.30 8.15
N GLY A 91 -3.74 0.59 8.73
CA GLY A 91 -3.27 1.78 8.00
C GLY A 91 -4.42 2.66 7.50
N THR A 92 -4.59 2.77 6.19
CA THR A 92 -5.71 3.52 5.54
C THR A 92 -6.78 2.61 4.96
N GLY A 93 -6.68 1.32 5.20
CA GLY A 93 -7.61 0.31 4.69
C GLY A 93 -8.62 -0.12 5.73
N ILE A 94 -9.76 -0.56 5.23
CA ILE A 94 -10.81 -1.23 5.98
C ILE A 94 -11.22 -2.48 5.20
N ASP A 95 -11.21 -3.64 5.87
CA ASP A 95 -11.70 -4.89 5.32
C ASP A 95 -12.95 -5.33 6.07
N LEU A 96 -14.04 -5.48 5.35
CA LEU A 96 -15.26 -6.10 5.84
C LEU A 96 -15.14 -7.61 5.56
N LYS A 97 -14.97 -8.39 6.64
CA LYS A 97 -14.79 -9.84 6.57
C LYS A 97 -16.09 -10.50 6.17
N ILE A 98 -16.11 -11.18 5.03
CA ILE A 98 -17.32 -11.86 4.51
C ILE A 98 -17.35 -13.30 5.02
N GLY A 99 -16.25 -14.00 4.94
CA GLY A 99 -16.18 -15.38 5.39
C GLY A 99 -14.91 -16.11 4.97
N ASN A 100 -14.91 -17.41 5.18
CA ASN A 100 -13.81 -18.30 4.83
C ASN A 100 -14.32 -19.48 4.00
N TRP A 101 -13.55 -19.84 2.97
CA TRP A 101 -13.82 -20.97 2.12
C TRP A 101 -12.54 -21.79 1.94
N ARG A 102 -12.50 -22.99 2.55
CA ARG A 102 -11.35 -23.91 2.47
C ARG A 102 -10.00 -23.23 2.81
N GLY A 103 -10.00 -22.41 3.86
CA GLY A 103 -8.80 -21.67 4.28
C GLY A 103 -8.49 -20.40 3.48
N VAL A 104 -9.32 -20.07 2.49
CA VAL A 104 -9.27 -18.78 1.79
C VAL A 104 -10.25 -17.82 2.45
N SER A 105 -9.72 -16.78 3.03
CA SER A 105 -10.52 -15.71 3.62
C SER A 105 -10.96 -14.73 2.55
N VAL A 106 -12.21 -14.29 2.62
CA VAL A 106 -12.86 -13.40 1.66
C VAL A 106 -13.31 -12.14 2.38
N ALA A 107 -12.99 -10.98 1.83
CA ALA A 107 -13.38 -9.68 2.37
C ALA A 107 -13.78 -8.71 1.25
N LEU A 108 -14.49 -7.65 1.64
CA LEU A 108 -14.63 -6.44 0.84
C LEU A 108 -13.68 -5.39 1.41
N CYS A 109 -12.71 -4.99 0.60
CA CYS A 109 -11.69 -4.01 0.95
C CYS A 109 -12.14 -2.61 0.54
N GLY A 110 -11.90 -1.63 1.40
CA GLY A 110 -11.97 -0.21 1.12
C GLY A 110 -10.67 0.48 1.52
N GLN A 111 -10.11 1.32 0.66
CA GLN A 111 -8.82 1.94 0.89
C GLN A 111 -8.80 3.40 0.46
N PHE A 112 -8.39 4.27 1.36
CA PHE A 112 -8.12 5.67 1.03
C PHE A 112 -6.67 5.87 0.60
N ALA A 113 -6.48 6.22 -0.65
CA ALA A 113 -5.20 6.67 -1.18
C ALA A 113 -5.12 8.20 -1.10
N LEU A 114 -5.13 8.73 0.12
CA LEU A 114 -5.17 10.17 0.38
C LEU A 114 -3.95 10.92 -0.15
N PHE A 115 -2.86 10.19 -0.35
CA PHE A 115 -1.55 10.75 -0.67
C PHE A 115 -1.03 10.32 -2.04
N ASP A 116 -1.84 9.55 -2.78
CA ASP A 116 -1.59 9.26 -4.18
C ASP A 116 -1.80 10.52 -5.03
N GLY A 117 -1.09 10.56 -6.15
CA GLY A 117 -1.13 11.70 -7.05
C GLY A 117 -0.04 12.72 -6.80
N TYR A 118 -0.19 13.89 -7.42
CA TYR A 118 0.78 14.97 -7.37
C TYR A 118 0.12 16.33 -7.55
N LYS A 119 0.84 17.38 -7.16
CA LYS A 119 0.56 18.75 -7.53
C LYS A 119 1.54 19.20 -8.61
N GLY A 120 1.12 20.10 -9.49
CA GLY A 120 1.99 20.65 -10.52
C GLY A 120 3.25 21.32 -9.98
N SER A 121 3.27 21.68 -8.69
CA SER A 121 4.43 22.27 -8.00
C SER A 121 5.42 21.25 -7.41
N ASP A 122 5.10 19.95 -7.41
CA ASP A 122 5.88 18.95 -6.67
C ASP A 122 7.22 18.64 -7.38
N ALA A 123 7.26 18.70 -8.71
CA ALA A 123 8.49 18.50 -9.47
C ALA A 123 8.53 19.43 -10.71
N PRO A 124 9.73 19.81 -11.21
CA PRO A 124 9.85 20.67 -12.38
C PRO A 124 9.14 20.15 -13.63
N ILE A 125 9.16 18.82 -13.85
CA ILE A 125 8.48 18.19 -14.98
C ILE A 125 6.95 18.34 -14.91
N LEU A 126 6.39 18.54 -13.70
CA LEU A 126 4.96 18.68 -13.43
C LEU A 126 4.45 20.11 -13.53
N ASN A 127 5.32 21.11 -13.69
CA ASN A 127 4.91 22.51 -13.79
C ASN A 127 3.89 22.71 -14.91
N GLY A 128 2.75 23.34 -14.56
CA GLY A 128 1.66 23.58 -15.51
C GLY A 128 0.73 22.39 -15.74
N MET A 129 0.95 21.26 -15.08
CA MET A 129 -0.02 20.15 -15.06
C MET A 129 -1.12 20.38 -14.04
N GLN A 130 -2.29 19.86 -14.31
CA GLN A 130 -3.35 19.80 -13.33
C GLN A 130 -2.98 18.85 -12.19
N ASN A 131 -3.38 19.19 -10.97
CA ASN A 131 -3.19 18.31 -9.83
C ASN A 131 -3.91 16.98 -10.02
N ARG A 132 -3.28 15.90 -9.60
CA ARG A 132 -3.87 14.57 -9.54
C ARG A 132 -4.06 14.20 -8.08
N ASN A 133 -5.31 13.94 -7.69
CA ASN A 133 -5.67 13.65 -6.30
C ASN A 133 -5.77 12.13 -6.09
N GLY A 134 -5.52 11.70 -4.86
CA GLY A 134 -5.78 10.33 -4.44
C GLY A 134 -7.24 9.89 -4.66
N ALA A 135 -7.51 8.63 -4.44
CA ALA A 135 -8.82 8.02 -4.63
C ALA A 135 -9.26 7.22 -3.40
N PHE A 136 -10.55 6.95 -3.32
CA PHE A 136 -11.05 5.83 -2.57
C PHE A 136 -11.14 4.62 -3.50
N TRP A 137 -10.47 3.55 -3.10
CA TRP A 137 -10.43 2.27 -3.80
C TRP A 137 -11.28 1.27 -3.05
N TYR A 138 -12.06 0.46 -3.74
CA TYR A 138 -12.89 -0.56 -3.11
C TYR A 138 -13.06 -1.77 -4.01
N GLY A 139 -13.21 -2.94 -3.41
CA GLY A 139 -13.42 -4.16 -4.16
C GLY A 139 -13.16 -5.42 -3.34
N PRO A 140 -13.26 -6.60 -3.97
CA PRO A 140 -13.01 -7.88 -3.32
C PRO A 140 -11.54 -8.05 -2.96
N ALA A 141 -11.29 -8.69 -1.82
CA ALA A 141 -9.98 -9.12 -1.36
C ALA A 141 -10.03 -10.56 -0.87
N LEU A 142 -8.96 -11.29 -1.12
CA LEU A 142 -8.77 -12.68 -0.77
C LEU A 142 -7.45 -12.84 -0.02
N ALA A 143 -7.39 -13.73 0.96
CA ALA A 143 -6.14 -14.10 1.59
C ALA A 143 -6.14 -15.59 1.95
N TRP A 144 -5.00 -16.21 1.77
CA TRP A 144 -4.76 -17.60 2.08
C TRP A 144 -3.44 -17.75 2.83
N SER A 145 -3.51 -18.38 4.00
CA SER A 145 -2.34 -18.69 4.83
C SER A 145 -2.05 -20.18 4.79
N SER A 146 -0.80 -20.53 4.61
CA SER A 146 -0.33 -21.91 4.57
C SER A 146 1.05 -22.06 5.22
N ALA A 147 1.52 -23.28 5.38
CA ALA A 147 2.90 -23.55 5.82
C ALA A 147 3.97 -22.98 4.88
N PHE A 148 3.62 -22.73 3.60
CA PHE A 148 4.55 -22.17 2.61
C PHE A 148 4.64 -20.65 2.70
N GLY A 149 3.65 -19.97 3.28
CA GLY A 149 3.55 -18.53 3.38
C GLY A 149 2.13 -18.04 3.28
N LYS A 150 2.00 -16.73 3.14
CA LYS A 150 0.74 -16.00 2.99
C LYS A 150 0.61 -15.49 1.56
N LEU A 151 -0.49 -15.78 0.92
CA LEU A 151 -0.86 -15.26 -0.40
C LEU A 151 -2.09 -14.37 -0.23
N SER A 152 -2.04 -13.17 -0.75
CA SER A 152 -3.19 -12.27 -0.77
C SER A 152 -3.37 -11.65 -2.14
N GLY A 153 -4.59 -11.22 -2.44
CA GLY A 153 -4.89 -10.51 -3.66
C GLY A 153 -6.13 -9.66 -3.51
N ASP A 154 -6.16 -8.58 -4.25
CA ASP A 154 -7.31 -7.68 -4.34
C ASP A 154 -7.55 -7.23 -5.78
N TYR A 155 -8.78 -6.84 -6.05
CA TYR A 155 -9.18 -6.14 -7.28
C TYR A 155 -10.00 -4.93 -6.89
N LEU A 156 -9.45 -3.74 -7.10
CA LEU A 156 -10.01 -2.51 -6.58
C LEU A 156 -10.40 -1.53 -7.69
N LEU A 157 -11.56 -0.92 -7.51
CA LEU A 157 -12.14 0.09 -8.37
C LEU A 157 -11.92 1.47 -7.76
N GLY A 158 -11.40 2.42 -8.53
CA GLY A 158 -11.19 3.82 -8.15
C GLY A 158 -12.13 4.79 -8.89
N GLY A 159 -13.24 4.31 -9.40
CA GLY A 159 -14.21 5.10 -10.14
C GLY A 159 -13.62 5.66 -11.44
N ASN A 160 -13.59 6.98 -11.57
CA ASN A 160 -13.02 7.65 -12.74
C ASN A 160 -11.49 7.56 -12.85
N LYS A 161 -10.81 6.99 -11.85
CA LYS A 161 -9.35 6.84 -11.83
C LYS A 161 -8.87 5.46 -12.23
N GLY A 162 -9.79 4.60 -12.64
CA GLY A 162 -9.48 3.28 -13.17
C GLY A 162 -9.56 2.16 -12.15
N GLU A 163 -8.77 1.13 -12.38
CA GLU A 163 -8.81 -0.15 -11.68
C GLU A 163 -7.39 -0.61 -11.40
N ARG A 164 -7.24 -1.40 -10.34
CA ARG A 164 -5.99 -2.07 -10.01
C ARG A 164 -6.26 -3.46 -9.46
N ALA A 165 -5.36 -4.38 -9.73
CA ALA A 165 -5.36 -5.71 -9.15
C ALA A 165 -3.98 -6.00 -8.60
N LYS A 166 -3.91 -6.57 -7.40
CA LYS A 166 -2.64 -6.87 -6.74
C LYS A 166 -2.64 -8.30 -6.23
N ILE A 167 -1.49 -8.94 -6.32
CA ILE A 167 -1.20 -10.23 -5.69
C ILE A 167 0.10 -10.06 -4.93
N ASP A 168 0.10 -10.42 -3.65
CA ASP A 168 1.27 -10.41 -2.79
C ASP A 168 1.50 -11.80 -2.19
N PHE A 169 2.75 -12.17 -2.07
CA PHE A 169 3.20 -13.34 -1.36
C PHE A 169 4.26 -12.95 -0.33
N GLY A 170 4.12 -13.42 0.90
CA GLY A 170 5.09 -13.23 1.97
C GLY A 170 5.26 -14.50 2.79
N LYS A 171 6.45 -14.71 3.33
CA LYS A 171 6.73 -15.83 4.23
C LYS A 171 7.41 -15.34 5.50
N PRO A 172 6.71 -15.30 6.64
CA PRO A 172 7.30 -14.91 7.91
C PRO A 172 8.21 -16.03 8.47
N PHE A 173 9.36 -15.61 8.98
CA PHE A 173 10.32 -16.43 9.72
C PHE A 173 10.47 -15.84 11.11
N ALA A 174 10.06 -16.57 12.14
CA ALA A 174 10.10 -16.11 13.52
C ALA A 174 11.38 -16.58 14.24
N PHE A 175 12.05 -15.64 14.91
CA PHE A 175 13.28 -15.85 15.69
C PHE A 175 13.13 -15.20 17.07
N GLY A 176 12.35 -15.85 17.95
CA GLY A 176 12.00 -15.27 19.25
C GLY A 176 11.14 -14.00 19.12
N SER A 177 11.69 -12.86 19.54
CA SER A 177 10.99 -11.55 19.43
C SER A 177 11.10 -10.91 18.04
N LEU A 178 11.90 -11.48 17.15
CA LEU A 178 12.12 -10.98 15.80
C LEU A 178 11.34 -11.83 14.80
N THR A 179 10.62 -11.18 13.88
CA THR A 179 10.03 -11.82 12.71
C THR A 179 10.56 -11.12 11.47
N VAL A 180 11.06 -11.88 10.51
CA VAL A 180 11.49 -11.38 9.20
C VAL A 180 10.59 -11.99 8.14
N GLU A 181 9.96 -11.15 7.33
CA GLU A 181 9.04 -11.55 6.28
C GLU A 181 9.51 -11.01 4.92
N PRO A 182 10.30 -11.78 4.15
CA PRO A 182 10.49 -11.47 2.75
C PRO A 182 9.16 -11.56 2.02
N HIS A 183 8.92 -10.59 1.14
CA HIS A 183 7.68 -10.51 0.36
C HIS A 183 7.94 -10.10 -1.08
N ALA A 184 7.03 -10.50 -1.96
CA ALA A 184 7.02 -10.11 -3.36
C ALA A 184 5.58 -9.88 -3.80
N GLY A 185 5.40 -8.94 -4.73
CA GLY A 185 4.08 -8.61 -5.24
C GLY A 185 4.09 -8.29 -6.73
N VAL A 186 2.94 -8.50 -7.35
CA VAL A 186 2.65 -8.10 -8.72
C VAL A 186 1.38 -7.27 -8.70
N GLU A 187 1.42 -6.08 -9.29
CA GLU A 187 0.29 -5.17 -9.39
C GLU A 187 0.01 -4.83 -10.84
N TRP A 188 -1.19 -5.12 -11.29
CA TRP A 188 -1.72 -4.66 -12.57
C TRP A 188 -2.50 -3.36 -12.36
N LEU A 189 -2.24 -2.40 -13.24
CA LEU A 189 -2.87 -1.07 -13.27
C LEU A 189 -3.54 -0.89 -14.63
N SER A 190 -4.81 -0.53 -14.64
CA SER A 190 -5.54 -0.28 -15.88
C SER A 190 -4.96 0.92 -16.65
N GLY A 191 -5.18 0.98 -17.97
CA GLY A 191 -4.79 2.15 -18.78
C GLY A 191 -5.37 3.45 -18.23
N LYS A 192 -6.59 3.41 -17.72
CA LYS A 192 -7.25 4.56 -17.10
C LYS A 192 -6.55 5.05 -15.82
N TYR A 193 -6.02 4.11 -15.00
CA TYR A 193 -5.19 4.45 -13.85
C TYR A 193 -3.91 5.15 -14.29
N VAL A 194 -3.21 4.53 -15.24
CA VAL A 194 -1.93 5.07 -15.73
C VAL A 194 -2.13 6.41 -16.43
N ASP A 195 -3.19 6.56 -17.19
CA ASP A 195 -3.52 7.84 -17.86
C ASP A 195 -3.84 8.93 -16.82
N TYR A 196 -4.57 8.61 -15.77
CA TYR A 196 -4.87 9.58 -14.73
C TYR A 196 -3.61 10.07 -14.01
N TYR A 197 -2.70 9.17 -13.61
CA TYR A 197 -1.53 9.52 -12.78
C TYR A 197 -0.27 9.83 -13.58
N TYR A 198 -0.11 9.26 -14.78
CA TYR A 198 1.10 9.36 -15.60
C TYR A 198 0.84 9.88 -17.01
N GLY A 199 -0.40 10.11 -17.39
CA GLY A 199 -0.79 10.69 -18.66
C GLY A 199 -0.41 12.18 -18.77
N VAL A 200 -0.21 12.65 -19.99
CA VAL A 200 0.00 14.05 -20.34
C VAL A 200 -1.03 14.45 -21.39
N ARG A 201 -2.00 15.25 -20.99
CA ARG A 201 -3.04 15.73 -21.92
C ARG A 201 -2.42 16.63 -23.00
N PRO A 202 -3.02 16.75 -24.19
CA PRO A 202 -2.55 17.68 -25.21
C PRO A 202 -2.39 19.13 -24.73
N SER A 203 -3.29 19.58 -23.83
CA SER A 203 -3.23 20.93 -23.21
C SER A 203 -2.11 21.08 -22.17
N GLU A 204 -1.55 19.98 -21.68
CA GLU A 204 -0.45 19.95 -20.72
C GLU A 204 0.90 19.69 -21.40
N ALA A 205 0.90 19.40 -22.71
CA ALA A 205 2.10 19.13 -23.49
C ALA A 205 2.96 20.39 -23.67
N GLN A 206 4.27 20.21 -23.57
CA GLN A 206 5.26 21.29 -23.80
C GLN A 206 6.61 20.69 -24.22
N ALA A 207 7.58 21.54 -24.54
CA ALA A 207 8.93 21.11 -24.88
C ALA A 207 9.50 20.20 -23.76
N GLY A 208 9.96 19.01 -24.11
CA GLY A 208 10.46 18.01 -23.16
C GLY A 208 9.38 17.18 -22.41
N ARG A 209 8.11 17.48 -22.64
CA ARG A 209 6.96 16.76 -22.09
C ARG A 209 5.87 16.61 -23.18
N ALA A 210 6.03 15.61 -24.03
CA ALA A 210 5.06 15.30 -25.09
C ALA A 210 3.74 14.79 -24.49
N ALA A 211 2.65 14.90 -25.25
CA ALA A 211 1.39 14.27 -24.89
C ALA A 211 1.58 12.74 -24.76
N TYR A 212 0.91 12.14 -23.79
CA TYR A 212 1.02 10.70 -23.51
C TYR A 212 -0.30 10.16 -22.97
N ASP A 213 -0.86 9.20 -23.68
CA ASP A 213 -2.03 8.45 -23.25
C ASP A 213 -1.57 7.20 -22.48
N GLY A 214 -1.97 7.12 -21.22
CA GLY A 214 -1.56 6.03 -20.32
C GLY A 214 -2.03 4.67 -20.81
N LYS A 215 -1.12 3.69 -20.80
CA LYS A 215 -1.41 2.29 -21.12
C LYS A 215 -1.36 1.45 -19.84
N ALA A 216 -2.09 0.34 -19.82
CA ALA A 216 -2.02 -0.59 -18.70
C ALA A 216 -0.58 -0.99 -18.39
N ALA A 217 -0.27 -1.12 -17.10
CA ALA A 217 1.07 -1.45 -16.63
C ALA A 217 1.02 -2.60 -15.63
N VAL A 218 2.12 -3.34 -15.54
CA VAL A 218 2.34 -4.35 -14.50
C VAL A 218 3.60 -3.96 -13.74
N ASN A 219 3.44 -3.68 -12.46
CA ASN A 219 4.54 -3.42 -11.54
C ASN A 219 4.90 -4.71 -10.79
N VAL A 220 6.18 -4.87 -10.49
CA VAL A 220 6.68 -5.99 -9.67
C VAL A 220 7.44 -5.42 -8.48
N SER A 221 7.11 -5.87 -7.28
CA SER A 221 7.76 -5.44 -6.05
C SER A 221 8.43 -6.60 -5.33
N VAL A 222 9.53 -6.30 -4.66
CA VAL A 222 10.19 -7.22 -3.73
C VAL A 222 10.63 -6.42 -2.51
N GLY A 223 10.58 -7.05 -1.34
CA GLY A 223 10.95 -6.40 -0.11
C GLY A 223 11.12 -7.35 1.06
N SER A 224 11.32 -6.78 2.22
CA SER A 224 11.35 -7.52 3.48
C SER A 224 10.82 -6.64 4.59
N ARG A 225 9.93 -7.21 5.38
CA ARG A 225 9.41 -6.64 6.59
C ARG A 225 10.08 -7.29 7.79
N VAL A 226 10.43 -6.48 8.77
CA VAL A 226 11.02 -6.91 10.04
C VAL A 226 10.14 -6.37 11.15
N ASP A 227 9.58 -7.26 11.95
CA ASP A 227 8.79 -6.94 13.15
C ASP A 227 9.60 -7.35 14.37
N TYR A 228 9.87 -6.40 15.26
CA TYR A 228 10.55 -6.67 16.52
C TYR A 228 9.64 -6.35 17.71
N LYS A 229 9.29 -7.38 18.47
CA LYS A 229 8.48 -7.27 19.69
C LYS A 229 9.37 -6.79 20.84
N LEU A 230 9.19 -5.54 21.26
CA LEU A 230 9.86 -4.96 22.45
C LEU A 230 9.26 -5.55 23.72
N THR A 231 7.94 -5.68 23.75
CA THR A 231 7.15 -6.31 24.82
C THR A 231 6.00 -7.09 24.18
N LYS A 232 5.11 -7.65 25.00
CA LYS A 232 3.88 -8.29 24.49
C LYS A 232 2.94 -7.30 23.79
N GLN A 233 3.05 -6.00 24.10
CA GLN A 233 2.15 -4.95 23.61
C GLN A 233 2.85 -3.97 22.64
N GLN A 234 4.18 -3.99 22.58
CA GLN A 234 4.94 -2.99 21.84
C GLN A 234 5.78 -3.64 20.75
N SER A 235 5.70 -3.12 19.56
CA SER A 235 6.51 -3.57 18.43
C SER A 235 7.07 -2.41 17.62
N VAL A 236 8.24 -2.65 17.05
CA VAL A 236 8.84 -1.81 16.02
C VAL A 236 8.78 -2.58 14.72
N ILE A 237 8.35 -1.89 13.68
CA ILE A 237 8.16 -2.46 12.35
C ILE A 237 9.09 -1.70 11.40
N LEU A 238 9.88 -2.43 10.63
CA LEU A 238 10.68 -1.90 9.52
C LEU A 238 10.28 -2.64 8.25
N ASP A 239 9.95 -1.90 7.21
CA ASP A 239 9.67 -2.46 5.88
C ASP A 239 10.57 -1.77 4.85
N VAL A 240 11.26 -2.54 4.04
CA VAL A 240 12.12 -2.04 2.97
C VAL A 240 11.84 -2.81 1.69
N GLY A 241 11.79 -2.11 0.56
CA GLY A 241 11.49 -2.74 -0.71
C GLY A 241 11.81 -1.87 -1.91
N VAL A 242 11.64 -2.47 -3.07
CA VAL A 242 11.77 -1.80 -4.37
C VAL A 242 10.69 -2.30 -5.31
N THR A 243 10.11 -1.36 -6.06
CA THR A 243 9.12 -1.65 -7.10
C THR A 243 9.71 -1.34 -8.47
N HIS A 244 9.68 -2.32 -9.36
CA HIS A 244 9.93 -2.12 -10.80
C HIS A 244 8.62 -1.71 -11.48
N LEU A 245 8.64 -0.55 -12.12
CA LEU A 245 7.48 -0.01 -12.83
C LEU A 245 7.36 -0.58 -14.24
N GLY A 246 6.14 -0.91 -14.64
CA GLY A 246 5.82 -1.41 -15.97
C GLY A 246 5.95 -0.36 -17.07
N SER A 247 6.03 -0.80 -18.32
CA SER A 247 6.25 0.05 -19.50
C SER A 247 5.16 1.11 -19.68
N GLY A 248 3.89 0.79 -19.40
CA GLY A 248 2.81 1.77 -19.45
C GLY A 248 3.03 3.00 -18.56
N ILE A 249 3.85 2.87 -17.50
CA ILE A 249 4.26 3.98 -16.64
C ILE A 249 5.59 4.57 -17.13
N THR A 250 6.59 3.72 -17.38
CA THR A 250 7.97 4.20 -17.69
C THR A 250 8.12 4.84 -19.05
N ASP A 251 7.18 4.62 -19.98
CA ASP A 251 7.13 5.27 -21.27
C ASP A 251 6.56 6.70 -21.19
N SER A 252 5.96 7.07 -20.06
CA SER A 252 5.50 8.45 -19.84
C SER A 252 6.67 9.42 -19.79
N PRO A 253 6.57 10.59 -20.46
CA PRO A 253 7.59 11.62 -20.40
C PRO A 253 7.78 12.21 -19.01
N LEU A 254 6.82 12.00 -18.09
CA LEU A 254 6.91 12.43 -16.70
C LEU A 254 7.89 11.57 -15.90
N VAL A 255 8.11 10.32 -16.29
CA VAL A 255 8.80 9.31 -15.48
C VAL A 255 10.30 9.29 -15.80
N GLY A 256 11.11 9.35 -14.75
CA GLY A 256 12.57 9.40 -14.84
C GLY A 256 13.29 8.16 -14.31
N ARG A 257 12.57 7.27 -13.62
CA ARG A 257 13.17 6.04 -13.07
C ARG A 257 12.23 4.85 -13.19
N ARG A 258 12.82 3.67 -13.34
CA ARG A 258 12.10 2.40 -13.44
C ARG A 258 11.97 1.67 -12.11
N PHE A 259 12.87 1.97 -11.18
CA PHE A 259 12.90 1.35 -9.85
C PHE A 259 12.59 2.40 -8.80
N VAL A 260 11.59 2.14 -7.99
CA VAL A 260 11.14 3.01 -6.91
C VAL A 260 11.45 2.32 -5.58
N PRO A 261 12.51 2.72 -4.87
CA PRO A 261 12.79 2.21 -3.53
C PRO A 261 11.86 2.83 -2.51
N ALA A 262 11.53 2.06 -1.47
CA ALA A 262 10.78 2.53 -0.31
C ALA A 262 11.33 1.94 0.98
N ALA A 263 11.29 2.71 2.05
CA ALA A 263 11.58 2.25 3.39
C ALA A 263 10.59 2.88 4.38
N ARG A 264 10.14 2.11 5.36
CA ARG A 264 9.20 2.56 6.38
C ARG A 264 9.63 2.02 7.72
N ILE A 265 9.50 2.84 8.74
CA ILE A 265 9.71 2.44 10.11
C ILE A 265 8.56 2.96 10.96
N GLY A 266 8.09 2.14 11.90
CA GLY A 266 7.00 2.52 12.77
C GLY A 266 7.05 1.81 14.11
N TYR A 267 6.36 2.42 15.07
CA TYR A 267 6.14 1.87 16.40
C TYR A 267 4.64 1.69 16.60
N LEU A 268 4.25 0.51 17.09
CA LEU A 268 2.87 0.15 17.36
C LEU A 268 2.72 -0.30 18.81
N TYR A 269 1.73 0.26 19.51
CA TYR A 269 1.27 -0.21 20.81
C TYR A 269 -0.08 -0.92 20.65
N GLN A 270 -0.17 -2.18 21.09
CA GLN A 270 -1.39 -2.98 21.06
C GLN A 270 -2.04 -2.95 22.44
N PHE A 271 -3.31 -2.61 22.47
CA PHE A 271 -4.13 -2.65 23.68
C PHE A 271 -4.72 -4.07 23.84
N GLN A 272 -4.82 -4.50 25.09
CA GLN A 272 -5.44 -5.78 25.43
C GLN A 272 -6.96 -5.65 25.53
#